data_032496f296aa570f2961622f67c147db
#
_entry.id   032496f296aa570f2961622f67c147db
#
_cell.length_a   1.000
_cell.length_b   1.000
_cell.length_c   1.000
_cell.angle_alpha   90.00
_cell.angle_beta   90.00
_cell.angle_gamma   90.00
#
_symmetry.space_group_name_H-M   'P 1'
#
loop_
_entity.id
_entity.type
_entity.pdbx_description
1 polymer ?
#
loop_
_entity_poly.entity_id
_entity_poly.type
_entity_poly.pdbx_seq_one_letter_code
_entity_poly.pdbx_strand_id
1 'polypeptide(L)'
;MSKKKTKQKSNRLLYDECTTLPKSKGNGQLIRKVSINEDNEITRYSLAYINHTICYDDNGRVLGYDNAHGYHHKHDMGNVEPVKFVNFDEIEKRFQKEFEVLYEKVKKRKKI
;
A
#
# COMPACT_ATOMS: atom_id res chain seq x y z
N MET A 1 28.02 26.37 -5.44
CA MET A 1 27.61 26.11 -5.55
C MET A 1 26.96 25.32 -5.64
N SER A 2 26.51 25.06 -5.74
CA SER A 2 25.79 24.41 -6.05
C SER A 2 25.61 23.34 -5.50
N LYS A 3 25.93 22.81 -5.09
CA LYS A 3 25.76 21.86 -4.67
C LYS A 3 24.76 21.56 -4.04
N LYS A 4 24.35 22.10 -3.56
CA LYS A 4 23.35 21.99 -2.92
C LYS A 4 22.32 21.43 -3.57
N LYS A 5 22.10 21.76 -4.51
CA LYS A 5 21.10 21.33 -5.24
C LYS A 5 21.21 19.95 -5.44
N THR A 6 22.24 19.46 -5.32
CA THR A 6 22.41 18.12 -5.66
C THR A 6 21.81 17.19 -4.68
N LYS A 7 21.51 17.60 -3.50
CA LYS A 7 20.96 16.73 -2.64
C LYS A 7 19.57 16.48 -2.86
N GLN A 8 18.92 17.25 -3.58
CA GLN A 8 17.52 17.08 -3.84
C GLN A 8 17.32 16.32 -5.12
N LYS A 9 17.36 15.04 -5.07
CA LYS A 9 17.05 14.24 -6.25
C LYS A 9 15.57 14.31 -6.53
N SER A 10 15.19 14.44 -7.78
CA SER A 10 13.79 14.47 -8.17
C SER A 10 13.17 13.14 -7.95
N ASN A 11 11.95 13.12 -7.45
CA ASN A 11 11.16 11.93 -7.35
C ASN A 11 10.06 12.00 -8.38
N ARG A 12 9.69 10.87 -8.92
CA ARG A 12 8.55 10.81 -9.82
C ARG A 12 7.75 9.55 -9.53
N LEU A 13 6.48 9.59 -9.83
CA LEU A 13 5.64 8.43 -9.65
C LEU A 13 5.94 7.42 -10.73
N LEU A 14 6.30 6.22 -10.33
CA LEU A 14 6.47 5.11 -11.25
C LEU A 14 5.12 4.45 -11.45
N TYR A 15 4.38 4.26 -10.36
CA TYR A 15 3.03 3.72 -10.40
C TYR A 15 2.12 4.59 -9.57
N ASP A 16 0.91 4.80 -10.06
CA ASP A 16 -0.12 5.53 -9.34
C ASP A 16 -1.45 4.91 -9.76
N GLU A 17 -1.75 3.79 -9.16
CA GLU A 17 -2.88 2.95 -9.57
C GLU A 17 -3.91 2.85 -8.47
N CYS A 18 -5.18 2.93 -8.88
CA CYS A 18 -6.29 2.74 -7.97
C CYS A 18 -7.33 1.89 -8.71
N THR A 19 -7.56 0.70 -8.19
CA THR A 19 -8.53 -0.22 -8.78
C THR A 19 -9.73 -0.30 -7.86
N THR A 20 -10.92 -0.04 -8.40
CA THR A 20 -12.15 -0.13 -7.63
C THR A 20 -12.74 -1.52 -7.80
N LEU A 21 -13.03 -2.17 -6.68
CA LEU A 21 -13.65 -3.50 -6.68
C LEU A 21 -15.16 -3.31 -6.60
N PRO A 22 -15.92 -3.99 -7.47
CA PRO A 22 -17.38 -3.84 -7.45
C PRO A 22 -17.99 -4.50 -6.22
N LYS A 23 -19.21 -4.12 -5.90
CA LYS A 23 -19.90 -4.68 -4.75
C LYS A 23 -20.02 -6.19 -4.83
N SER A 24 -20.22 -6.73 -6.03
CA SER A 24 -20.33 -8.17 -6.21
C SER A 24 -19.05 -8.90 -5.86
N LYS A 25 -17.94 -8.17 -5.79
CA LYS A 25 -16.64 -8.76 -5.46
C LYS A 25 -16.07 -8.20 -4.17
N GLY A 26 -16.93 -7.84 -3.24
CA GLY A 26 -16.49 -7.43 -1.92
C GLY A 26 -16.37 -5.93 -1.71
N ASN A 27 -16.44 -5.14 -2.79
CA ASN A 27 -16.34 -3.69 -2.66
C ASN A 27 -14.92 -3.26 -2.27
N GLY A 28 -14.66 -1.97 -2.29
CA GLY A 28 -13.39 -1.42 -1.85
C GLY A 28 -12.49 -0.99 -2.97
N GLN A 29 -11.27 -0.63 -2.61
CA GLN A 29 -10.27 -0.13 -3.55
C GLN A 29 -8.91 -0.70 -3.25
N LEU A 30 -8.14 -0.96 -4.31
CA LEU A 30 -6.74 -1.33 -4.19
C LEU A 30 -5.91 -0.15 -4.67
N ILE A 31 -4.97 0.27 -3.85
CA ILE A 31 -4.08 1.39 -4.14
C ILE A 31 -2.67 0.85 -4.30
N ARG A 32 -1.98 1.34 -5.32
CA ARG A 32 -0.57 1.02 -5.54
C ARG A 32 0.13 2.28 -6.01
N LYS A 33 0.91 2.88 -5.15
CA LYS A 33 1.68 4.07 -5.49
C LYS A 33 3.13 3.81 -5.19
N VAL A 34 3.99 4.09 -6.15
CA VAL A 34 5.43 3.88 -6.00
C VAL A 34 6.15 5.05 -6.65
N SER A 35 7.06 5.66 -5.91
CA SER A 35 7.89 6.74 -6.45
C SER A 35 9.34 6.31 -6.49
N ILE A 36 10.05 6.80 -7.48
CA ILE A 36 11.47 6.52 -7.62
C ILE A 36 12.23 7.82 -7.81
N ASN A 37 13.52 7.77 -7.56
CA ASN A 37 14.37 8.92 -7.80
C ASN A 37 15.08 8.77 -9.16
N GLU A 38 16.04 9.64 -9.42
CA GLU A 38 16.74 9.64 -10.70
C GLU A 38 17.58 8.40 -10.91
N ASP A 39 17.95 7.71 -9.86
CA ASP A 39 18.74 6.49 -9.95
C ASP A 39 17.84 5.24 -10.00
N ASN A 40 16.55 5.44 -10.21
CA ASN A 40 15.57 4.35 -10.26
C ASN A 40 15.44 3.60 -8.92
N GLU A 41 15.80 4.26 -7.83
CA GLU A 41 15.62 3.68 -6.51
C GLU A 41 14.24 4.03 -5.99
N ILE A 42 13.58 3.08 -5.35
CA ILE A 42 12.26 3.35 -4.78
C ILE A 42 12.42 4.18 -3.52
N THR A 43 11.81 5.36 -3.53
CA THR A 43 11.90 6.29 -2.40
C THR A 43 10.64 6.28 -1.57
N ARG A 44 9.50 5.95 -2.18
CA ARG A 44 8.24 5.97 -1.48
C ARG A 44 7.33 4.91 -2.05
N TYR A 45 6.61 4.22 -1.21
CA TYR A 45 5.59 3.29 -1.70
C TYR A 45 4.39 3.28 -0.76
N SER A 46 3.24 2.93 -1.32
CA SER A 46 2.02 2.73 -0.55
C SER A 46 1.20 1.67 -1.27
N LEU A 47 0.94 0.58 -0.58
CA LEU A 47 0.07 -0.48 -1.05
C LEU A 47 -1.06 -0.57 -0.04
N ALA A 48 -2.30 -0.53 -0.51
CA ALA A 48 -3.42 -0.53 0.43
C ALA A 48 -4.66 -1.18 -0.16
N TYR A 49 -5.39 -1.86 0.70
CA TYR A 49 -6.74 -2.31 0.42
C TYR A 49 -7.64 -1.51 1.33
N ILE A 50 -8.53 -0.72 0.73
CA ILE A 50 -9.42 0.15 1.44
C ILE A 50 -10.84 -0.36 1.32
N ASN A 51 -11.51 -0.56 2.43
CA ASN A 51 -12.89 -1.00 2.41
C ASN A 51 -13.60 -0.51 3.68
N HIS A 52 -14.35 0.57 3.52
CA HIS A 52 -15.02 1.23 4.64
C HIS A 52 -16.13 0.39 5.27
N THR A 53 -16.58 -0.64 4.61
CA THR A 53 -17.60 -1.51 5.19
C THR A 53 -17.00 -2.53 6.15
N ILE A 54 -15.70 -2.71 6.11
CA ILE A 54 -15.00 -3.64 6.97
C ILE A 54 -14.24 -2.92 8.07
N CYS A 55 -13.60 -1.81 7.73
CA CYS A 55 -12.74 -1.11 8.66
C CYS A 55 -13.14 0.35 8.69
N TYR A 56 -13.43 0.87 9.88
CA TYR A 56 -13.80 2.29 10.04
C TYR A 56 -12.62 3.15 10.41
N ASP A 57 -11.58 2.55 10.97
CA ASP A 57 -10.39 3.27 11.37
C ASP A 57 -9.45 3.45 10.18
N ASP A 58 -8.46 4.32 10.35
CA ASP A 58 -7.39 4.48 9.37
C ASP A 58 -7.91 4.72 7.95
N ASN A 59 -8.97 5.54 7.84
CA ASN A 59 -9.61 5.86 6.56
C ASN A 59 -10.04 4.63 5.77
N GLY A 60 -10.45 3.59 6.47
CA GLY A 60 -10.95 2.38 5.82
C GLY A 60 -9.88 1.43 5.37
N ARG A 61 -8.63 1.66 5.76
CA ARG A 61 -7.54 0.80 5.32
C ARG A 61 -7.55 -0.52 6.08
N VAL A 62 -7.95 -1.58 5.39
CA VAL A 62 -8.02 -2.91 5.97
C VAL A 62 -6.63 -3.51 6.07
N LEU A 63 -5.83 -3.28 5.03
CA LEU A 63 -4.48 -3.81 4.94
C LEU A 63 -3.63 -2.81 4.17
N GLY A 64 -2.41 -2.61 4.58
CA GLY A 64 -1.53 -1.72 3.84
C GLY A 64 -0.09 -1.86 4.26
N TYR A 65 0.79 -1.46 3.37
CA TYR A 65 2.21 -1.36 3.64
C TYR A 65 2.71 -0.05 3.04
N ASP A 66 3.47 0.70 3.80
CA ASP A 66 4.10 1.90 3.25
C ASP A 66 5.34 2.27 4.06
N ASN A 67 6.09 3.25 3.55
CA ASN A 67 7.29 3.72 4.21
C ASN A 67 7.20 5.20 4.58
N ALA A 68 6.01 5.71 4.80
CA ALA A 68 5.86 7.08 5.26
C ALA A 68 6.45 7.22 6.65
N HIS A 69 6.81 8.44 7.01
CA HIS A 69 7.36 8.77 8.33
C HIS A 69 8.69 8.10 8.63
N GLY A 70 9.41 7.72 7.58
CA GLY A 70 10.79 7.28 7.75
C GLY A 70 10.99 5.83 8.17
N TYR A 71 9.96 5.01 8.12
CA TYR A 71 10.14 3.59 8.41
C TYR A 71 9.10 2.75 7.66
N HIS A 72 9.44 1.48 7.47
CA HIS A 72 8.55 0.55 6.77
C HIS A 72 7.56 0.00 7.77
N HIS A 73 6.26 0.08 7.46
CA HIS A 73 5.26 -0.37 8.41
C HIS A 73 4.04 -0.95 7.71
N LYS A 74 3.28 -1.71 8.49
CA LYS A 74 2.09 -2.37 8.03
C LYS A 74 0.88 -1.81 8.75
N HIS A 75 -0.20 -1.61 8.00
CA HIS A 75 -1.50 -1.25 8.56
C HIS A 75 -2.38 -2.48 8.52
N ASP A 76 -3.04 -2.78 9.63
CA ASP A 76 -3.88 -3.95 9.74
C ASP A 76 -5.09 -3.59 10.60
N MET A 77 -6.22 -3.30 9.95
CA MET A 77 -7.47 -2.98 10.63
C MET A 77 -7.30 -1.89 11.70
N GLY A 78 -6.60 -0.84 11.34
CA GLY A 78 -6.38 0.29 12.22
C GLY A 78 -5.13 0.21 13.07
N ASN A 79 -4.50 -0.94 13.14
CA ASN A 79 -3.25 -1.08 13.88
C ASN A 79 -2.07 -0.84 12.96
N VAL A 80 -1.02 -0.23 13.48
CA VAL A 80 0.17 0.08 12.71
C VAL A 80 1.36 -0.55 13.42
N GLU A 81 2.17 -1.29 12.69
CA GLU A 81 3.35 -1.92 13.27
C GLU A 81 4.52 -1.87 12.29
N PRO A 82 5.73 -1.77 12.81
CA PRO A 82 6.90 -1.79 11.93
C PRO A 82 7.07 -3.17 11.33
N VAL A 83 7.63 -3.22 10.13
CA VAL A 83 7.90 -4.49 9.48
C VAL A 83 9.34 -4.52 9.02
N LYS A 84 9.90 -5.71 8.96
CA LYS A 84 11.23 -5.90 8.43
C LYS A 84 11.17 -5.76 6.93
N PHE A 85 12.03 -4.91 6.39
CA PHE A 85 12.06 -4.66 4.96
C PHE A 85 13.25 -5.36 4.34
N VAL A 86 12.99 -6.18 3.33
CA VAL A 86 14.04 -6.83 2.56
C VAL A 86 14.21 -6.07 1.25
N ASN A 87 13.14 -5.95 0.48
CA ASN A 87 13.09 -5.13 -0.71
C ASN A 87 11.62 -4.96 -1.08
N PHE A 88 11.35 -4.06 -2.03
CA PHE A 88 9.97 -3.75 -2.39
C PHE A 88 9.26 -4.96 -3.00
N ASP A 89 9.96 -5.76 -3.79
CA ASP A 89 9.36 -6.92 -4.42
C ASP A 89 8.79 -7.88 -3.37
N GLU A 90 9.51 -8.07 -2.28
CA GLU A 90 9.06 -8.94 -1.20
C GLU A 90 7.85 -8.35 -0.50
N ILE A 91 7.84 -7.04 -0.29
CA ILE A 91 6.71 -6.36 0.33
C ILE A 91 5.46 -6.50 -0.56
N GLU A 92 5.64 -6.31 -1.86
CA GLU A 92 4.54 -6.41 -2.80
C GLU A 92 3.94 -7.81 -2.83
N LYS A 93 4.78 -8.82 -2.81
CA LYS A 93 4.32 -10.21 -2.80
C LYS A 93 3.59 -10.53 -1.50
N ARG A 94 4.09 -10.00 -0.40
CA ARG A 94 3.46 -10.21 0.91
C ARG A 94 2.07 -9.56 0.94
N PHE A 95 1.98 -8.33 0.45
CA PHE A 95 0.71 -7.63 0.40
C PHE A 95 -0.28 -8.40 -0.47
N GLN A 96 0.16 -8.84 -1.65
CA GLN A 96 -0.70 -9.56 -2.57
C GLN A 96 -1.28 -10.82 -1.93
N LYS A 97 -0.43 -11.58 -1.27
CA LYS A 97 -0.85 -12.82 -0.63
C LYS A 97 -1.85 -12.55 0.50
N GLU A 98 -1.55 -11.58 1.33
CA GLU A 98 -2.44 -11.23 2.44
C GLU A 98 -3.77 -10.68 1.94
N PHE A 99 -3.71 -9.88 0.88
CA PHE A 99 -4.93 -9.36 0.29
C PHE A 99 -5.81 -10.50 -0.23
N GLU A 100 -5.22 -11.47 -0.89
CA GLU A 100 -5.99 -12.58 -1.45
C GLU A 100 -6.73 -13.36 -0.36
N VAL A 101 -6.09 -13.57 0.76
CA VAL A 101 -6.73 -14.25 1.88
C VAL A 101 -7.91 -13.44 2.40
N LEU A 102 -7.71 -12.15 2.58
CA LEU A 102 -8.78 -11.27 3.05
C LEU A 102 -9.91 -11.20 2.05
N TYR A 103 -9.57 -11.10 0.78
CA TYR A 103 -10.57 -10.98 -0.28
C TYR A 103 -11.49 -12.19 -0.33
N GLU A 104 -10.93 -13.39 -0.15
CA GLU A 104 -11.76 -14.60 -0.12
C GLU A 104 -12.72 -14.56 1.04
N LYS A 105 -12.30 -14.10 2.20
CA LYS A 105 -13.17 -13.99 3.35
C LYS A 105 -14.28 -12.99 3.12
N VAL A 106 -13.97 -11.86 2.50
CA VAL A 106 -14.96 -10.83 2.23
C VAL A 106 -15.99 -11.33 1.24
N LYS A 107 -15.56 -12.02 0.20
CA LYS A 107 -16.49 -12.59 -0.77
C LYS A 107 -17.45 -13.58 -0.14
N LYS A 108 -16.95 -14.40 0.75
CA LYS A 108 -17.80 -15.39 1.42
C LYS A 108 -18.84 -14.70 2.29
N ARG A 109 -18.46 -13.65 2.97
CA ARG A 109 -19.41 -12.92 3.81
C ARG A 109 -20.52 -12.31 2.98
N LYS A 110 -20.20 -11.86 1.76
CA LYS A 110 -21.21 -11.25 0.91
C LYS A 110 -22.25 -12.23 0.41
N LYS A 111 -21.95 -13.50 0.46
CA LYS A 111 -22.88 -14.48 -0.02
C LYS A 111 -23.96 -14.87 1.00
N ILE A 112 -23.86 -14.39 2.18
CA ILE A 112 -24.84 -14.70 3.22
C ILE A 112 -25.98 -13.68 3.27
#